data_b1c64208b79739a6c49755d5348a51b2
#
_entry.id   b1c64208b79739a6c49755d5348a51b2
#
_cell.length_a   1.000
_cell.length_b   1.000
_cell.length_c   1.000
_cell.angle_alpha   90.00
_cell.angle_beta   90.00
_cell.angle_gamma   90.00
#
_symmetry.space_group_name_H-M   'P 1'
#
loop_
_entity.id
_entity.type
_entity.pdbx_description
1 polymer ?
#
loop_
_entity_poly.entity_id
_entity_poly.type
_entity_poly.pdbx_seq_one_letter_code
_entity_poly.pdbx_strand_id
1 'polypeptide(L)'
;MSGVSLFQEDCLNVMKEMPDESIDLIVTDPPYRCISGGKPHLKGQPSGILSKNDGKIFTENNIEPEEWFPELFRILKNGSHCYIMTNVLNLERYLTLARETSFSLHNVLIWEKNNCTPNRWYMKNCEYVLFLRKGRAKKINNVGSKTVHQFNNIVGNKLHPTEKPVDLLQFYIANSSNEGDIVLDPFMGSGSTGVAAKNLGRDFIGIELDKNYFKIAQKRISEVNN
;
A
#
# COMPACT_ATOMS: atom_id res chain seq x y z
N MET A 1 -15.32 4.41 19.53
CA MET A 1 -13.98 4.96 19.19
C MET A 1 -13.29 3.88 18.37
N SER A 2 -12.77 4.22 17.18
CA SER A 2 -12.03 3.25 16.35
C SER A 2 -10.75 2.82 17.08
N GLY A 3 -10.52 1.50 17.17
CA GLY A 3 -9.31 0.94 17.76
C GLY A 3 -8.13 1.09 16.81
N VAL A 4 -6.97 1.55 17.32
CA VAL A 4 -5.72 1.64 16.53
C VAL A 4 -4.63 0.88 17.26
N SER A 5 -4.03 -0.08 16.58
CA SER A 5 -2.88 -0.86 17.06
C SER A 5 -1.70 -0.68 16.11
N LEU A 6 -0.59 -0.16 16.61
CA LEU A 6 0.61 0.09 15.80
C LEU A 6 1.79 -0.69 16.35
N PHE A 7 2.52 -1.37 15.47
CA PHE A 7 3.67 -2.21 15.82
C PHE A 7 4.93 -1.71 15.11
N GLN A 8 5.98 -1.39 15.90
CA GLN A 8 7.31 -1.13 15.37
C GLN A 8 8.10 -2.44 15.36
N GLU A 9 7.90 -3.26 14.34
CA GLU A 9 8.41 -4.63 14.29
C GLU A 9 8.46 -5.12 12.83
N ASP A 10 9.09 -6.26 12.59
CA ASP A 10 8.98 -6.98 11.34
C ASP A 10 7.54 -7.49 11.13
N CYS A 11 6.99 -7.23 9.95
CA CYS A 11 5.60 -7.56 9.66
C CYS A 11 5.33 -9.07 9.71
N LEU A 12 6.31 -9.92 9.36
CA LEU A 12 6.16 -11.38 9.44
C LEU A 12 6.01 -11.86 10.89
N ASN A 13 6.78 -11.27 11.82
CA ASN A 13 6.68 -11.62 13.22
C ASN A 13 5.28 -11.29 13.75
N VAL A 14 4.82 -10.06 13.48
CA VAL A 14 3.49 -9.62 13.94
C VAL A 14 2.37 -10.42 13.28
N MET A 15 2.42 -10.63 11.95
CA MET A 15 1.39 -11.38 11.24
C MET A 15 1.29 -12.83 11.70
N LYS A 16 2.41 -13.51 12.02
CA LYS A 16 2.42 -14.89 12.56
C LYS A 16 1.63 -15.04 13.85
N GLU A 17 1.60 -13.99 14.68
CA GLU A 17 0.84 -14.00 15.94
C GLU A 17 -0.64 -13.65 15.75
N MET A 18 -1.03 -13.16 14.57
CA MET A 18 -2.43 -12.87 14.27
C MET A 18 -3.22 -14.16 14.01
N PRO A 19 -4.44 -14.27 14.56
CA PRO A 19 -5.32 -15.39 14.24
C PRO A 19 -5.68 -15.47 12.75
N ASP A 20 -5.91 -16.66 12.25
CA ASP A 20 -6.48 -16.86 10.93
C ASP A 20 -7.82 -16.11 10.82
N GLU A 21 -8.09 -15.55 9.63
CA GLU A 21 -9.36 -14.87 9.33
C GLU A 21 -9.78 -13.80 10.35
N SER A 22 -8.81 -13.03 10.85
CA SER A 22 -9.03 -11.95 11.83
C SER A 22 -9.19 -10.57 11.19
N ILE A 23 -8.76 -10.36 9.95
CA ILE A 23 -8.69 -9.06 9.25
C ILE A 23 -9.83 -8.92 8.24
N ASP A 24 -10.54 -7.78 8.27
CA ASP A 24 -11.66 -7.51 7.37
C ASP A 24 -11.22 -6.96 6.02
N LEU A 25 -10.13 -6.20 5.98
CA LEU A 25 -9.60 -5.58 4.77
C LEU A 25 -8.08 -5.40 4.87
N ILE A 26 -7.39 -5.67 3.77
CA ILE A 26 -5.96 -5.33 3.63
C ILE A 26 -5.82 -4.26 2.55
N VAL A 27 -5.14 -3.15 2.88
CA VAL A 27 -4.76 -2.08 1.93
C VAL A 27 -3.31 -1.73 2.20
N THR A 28 -2.42 -2.06 1.25
CA THR A 28 -0.99 -1.97 1.50
C THR A 28 -0.18 -1.58 0.27
N ASP A 29 0.94 -0.88 0.51
CA ASP A 29 1.97 -0.52 -0.47
C ASP A 29 3.31 -1.12 -0.04
N PRO A 30 3.54 -2.43 -0.31
CA PRO A 30 4.73 -3.11 0.16
C PRO A 30 6.00 -2.53 -0.48
N PRO A 31 7.16 -2.69 0.16
CA PRO A 31 8.42 -2.30 -0.44
C PRO A 31 8.69 -3.17 -1.68
N TYR A 32 9.01 -2.54 -2.78
CA TYR A 32 9.39 -3.20 -4.02
C TYR A 32 10.58 -2.51 -4.68
N ARG A 33 11.31 -3.27 -5.49
CA ARG A 33 12.45 -2.73 -6.23
C ARG A 33 11.99 -1.61 -7.16
N CYS A 34 12.46 -0.40 -6.88
CA CYS A 34 12.27 0.73 -7.77
C CYS A 34 13.32 0.70 -8.88
N ILE A 35 12.96 1.23 -10.06
CA ILE A 35 13.94 1.47 -11.12
C ILE A 35 14.91 2.52 -10.56
N SER A 36 16.19 2.16 -10.45
CA SER A 36 17.23 3.10 -10.13
C SER A 36 17.27 4.19 -11.21
N GLY A 37 17.09 5.44 -10.82
CA GLY A 37 17.09 6.57 -11.73
C GLY A 37 18.40 6.77 -12.43
N GLY A 38 18.33 7.25 -13.67
CA GLY A 38 19.48 7.49 -14.50
C GLY A 38 20.53 8.38 -13.83
N LYS A 39 21.79 7.98 -13.92
CA LYS A 39 22.92 8.83 -13.58
C LYS A 39 22.89 10.06 -14.50
N PRO A 40 23.27 11.26 -14.04
CA PRO A 40 23.42 12.40 -14.92
C PRO A 40 24.47 12.04 -15.99
N HIS A 41 24.05 12.03 -17.25
CA HIS A 41 24.94 11.69 -18.36
C HIS A 41 25.88 12.83 -18.76
N LEU A 42 25.63 14.06 -18.27
CA LEU A 42 26.40 15.24 -18.56
C LEU A 42 26.75 16.01 -17.28
N LYS A 43 28.01 16.46 -17.21
CA LYS A 43 28.52 17.29 -16.12
C LYS A 43 27.71 18.60 -16.06
N GLY A 44 27.05 18.87 -14.94
CA GLY A 44 26.25 20.09 -14.72
C GLY A 44 24.73 19.95 -14.93
N GLN A 45 24.23 18.78 -15.35
CA GLN A 45 22.79 18.55 -15.31
C GLN A 45 22.32 18.22 -13.88
N PRO A 46 21.18 18.80 -13.44
CA PRO A 46 20.61 18.41 -12.16
C PRO A 46 20.31 16.92 -12.20
N SER A 47 20.81 16.21 -11.20
CA SER A 47 20.42 14.82 -11.00
C SER A 47 18.91 14.77 -10.82
N GLY A 48 18.21 13.99 -11.63
CA GLY A 48 16.77 13.78 -11.49
C GLY A 48 16.46 13.28 -10.07
N ILE A 49 15.21 13.48 -9.63
CA ILE A 49 14.71 13.00 -8.32
C ILE A 49 15.08 11.53 -8.07
N LEU A 50 15.18 10.74 -9.14
CA LEU A 50 15.55 9.32 -9.10
C LEU A 50 17.04 9.07 -8.82
N SER A 51 17.93 10.04 -8.99
CA SER A 51 19.36 9.88 -8.65
C SER A 51 19.60 9.93 -7.13
N LYS A 52 18.66 10.48 -6.37
CA LYS A 52 18.68 10.39 -4.90
C LYS A 52 18.16 9.02 -4.41
N ASN A 53 17.55 8.24 -5.30
CA ASN A 53 17.00 6.92 -5.00
C ASN A 53 17.94 5.86 -5.59
N ASP A 54 19.14 5.79 -5.04
CA ASP A 54 20.21 4.86 -5.45
C ASP A 54 19.94 3.39 -5.04
N GLY A 55 18.71 3.05 -4.79
CA GLY A 55 18.28 1.75 -4.26
C GLY A 55 18.44 1.61 -2.74
N LYS A 56 18.99 2.61 -2.07
CA LYS A 56 19.29 2.56 -0.63
C LYS A 56 18.10 2.92 0.27
N ILE A 57 17.02 3.46 -0.26
CA ILE A 57 15.83 3.82 0.53
C ILE A 57 15.20 2.58 1.19
N PHE A 58 15.49 1.39 0.66
CA PHE A 58 14.98 0.12 1.18
C PHE A 58 16.08 -0.90 1.47
N THR A 59 17.30 -0.46 1.78
CA THR A 59 18.46 -1.37 2.04
C THR A 59 18.29 -2.22 3.28
N GLU A 60 17.38 -1.88 4.18
CA GLU A 60 17.07 -2.68 5.37
C GLU A 60 15.88 -3.62 5.18
N ASN A 61 15.22 -3.56 4.03
CA ASN A 61 14.02 -4.34 3.76
C ASN A 61 14.32 -5.47 2.77
N ASN A 62 14.85 -6.57 3.29
CA ASN A 62 15.17 -7.77 2.52
C ASN A 62 13.99 -8.75 2.41
N ILE A 63 12.77 -8.30 2.78
CA ILE A 63 11.58 -9.16 2.73
C ILE A 63 11.15 -9.40 1.28
N GLU A 64 10.98 -10.66 0.93
CA GLU A 64 10.50 -11.04 -0.40
C GLU A 64 8.99 -11.29 -0.40
N PRO A 65 8.29 -10.97 -1.51
CA PRO A 65 6.83 -11.14 -1.58
C PRO A 65 6.35 -12.55 -1.27
N GLU A 66 7.13 -13.57 -1.59
CA GLU A 66 6.86 -14.98 -1.29
C GLU A 66 6.67 -15.26 0.20
N GLU A 67 7.24 -14.42 1.07
CA GLU A 67 7.17 -14.61 2.51
C GLU A 67 5.89 -14.05 3.11
N TRP A 68 5.40 -12.89 2.62
CA TRP A 68 4.25 -12.21 3.21
C TRP A 68 2.92 -12.44 2.48
N PHE A 69 2.91 -12.82 1.19
CA PHE A 69 1.67 -13.13 0.48
C PHE A 69 0.85 -14.25 1.15
N PRO A 70 1.46 -15.38 1.57
CA PRO A 70 0.74 -16.43 2.28
C PRO A 70 0.13 -15.96 3.60
N GLU A 71 0.85 -15.11 4.35
CA GLU A 71 0.36 -14.57 5.61
C GLU A 71 -0.83 -13.64 5.40
N LEU A 72 -0.79 -12.75 4.38
CA LEU A 72 -1.94 -11.92 4.03
C LEU A 72 -3.18 -12.77 3.73
N PHE A 73 -3.02 -13.87 2.98
CA PHE A 73 -4.12 -14.77 2.68
C PHE A 73 -4.65 -15.46 3.93
N ARG A 74 -3.76 -15.93 4.81
CA ARG A 74 -4.15 -16.64 6.04
C ARG A 74 -5.00 -15.76 6.96
N ILE A 75 -4.52 -14.55 7.26
CA ILE A 75 -5.16 -13.64 8.24
C ILE A 75 -6.39 -12.91 7.70
N LEU A 76 -6.53 -12.78 6.37
CA LEU A 76 -7.69 -12.15 5.77
C LEU A 76 -8.93 -13.05 5.94
N LYS A 77 -10.05 -12.49 6.36
CA LYS A 77 -11.33 -13.21 6.48
C LYS A 77 -11.80 -13.74 5.13
N ASN A 78 -12.46 -14.89 5.13
CA ASN A 78 -13.15 -15.38 3.96
C ASN A 78 -14.27 -14.40 3.54
N GLY A 79 -14.40 -14.13 2.27
CA GLY A 79 -15.34 -13.13 1.73
C GLY A 79 -14.83 -11.70 1.72
N SER A 80 -13.55 -11.46 2.06
CA SER A 80 -12.94 -10.13 2.16
C SER A 80 -12.01 -9.81 0.99
N HIS A 81 -11.59 -8.54 0.92
CA HIS A 81 -10.78 -7.98 -0.14
C HIS A 81 -9.36 -7.62 0.33
N CYS A 82 -8.43 -7.62 -0.62
CA CYS A 82 -7.06 -7.17 -0.42
C CYS A 82 -6.63 -6.28 -1.59
N TYR A 83 -6.13 -5.09 -1.29
CA TYR A 83 -5.54 -4.15 -2.24
C TYR A 83 -4.04 -4.10 -2.02
N ILE A 84 -3.27 -4.47 -3.05
CA ILE A 84 -1.80 -4.44 -3.02
C ILE A 84 -1.32 -3.50 -4.11
N MET A 85 -0.72 -2.39 -3.70
CA MET A 85 -0.12 -1.44 -4.63
C MET A 85 1.18 -1.98 -5.21
N THR A 86 1.46 -1.63 -6.47
CA THR A 86 2.67 -2.08 -7.15
C THR A 86 3.00 -1.22 -8.37
N ASN A 87 4.16 -1.47 -8.95
CA ASN A 87 4.56 -0.92 -10.24
C ASN A 87 4.58 -2.01 -11.34
N VAL A 88 4.77 -1.59 -12.59
CA VAL A 88 4.77 -2.51 -13.74
C VAL A 88 5.85 -3.60 -13.65
N LEU A 89 6.98 -3.34 -12.98
CA LEU A 89 8.10 -4.30 -12.91
C LEU A 89 7.79 -5.49 -12.00
N ASN A 90 6.96 -5.27 -10.99
CA ASN A 90 6.61 -6.31 -10.01
C ASN A 90 5.24 -6.92 -10.30
N LEU A 91 4.49 -6.37 -11.26
CA LEU A 91 3.10 -6.76 -11.53
C LEU A 91 2.98 -8.26 -11.87
N GLU A 92 3.82 -8.77 -12.75
CA GLU A 92 3.81 -10.19 -13.14
C GLU A 92 4.07 -11.11 -11.94
N ARG A 93 5.11 -10.80 -11.13
CA ARG A 93 5.45 -11.57 -9.92
C ARG A 93 4.28 -11.59 -8.94
N TYR A 94 3.68 -10.43 -8.67
CA TYR A 94 2.55 -10.33 -7.74
C TYR A 94 1.30 -11.05 -8.24
N LEU A 95 1.01 -11.01 -9.53
CA LEU A 95 -0.08 -11.77 -10.13
C LEU A 95 0.13 -13.29 -10.02
N THR A 96 1.37 -13.74 -10.17
CA THR A 96 1.74 -15.15 -9.99
C THR A 96 1.57 -15.57 -8.54
N LEU A 97 2.13 -14.81 -7.60
CA LEU A 97 2.01 -15.09 -6.16
C LEU A 97 0.55 -15.06 -5.67
N ALA A 98 -0.26 -14.13 -6.17
CA ALA A 98 -1.68 -14.11 -5.83
C ALA A 98 -2.38 -15.42 -6.20
N ARG A 99 -2.06 -16.01 -7.36
CA ARG A 99 -2.61 -17.32 -7.77
C ARG A 99 -2.07 -18.46 -6.93
N GLU A 100 -0.76 -18.47 -6.65
CA GLU A 100 -0.10 -19.52 -5.86
C GLU A 100 -0.59 -19.55 -4.41
N THR A 101 -0.92 -18.39 -3.86
CA THR A 101 -1.47 -18.24 -2.50
C THR A 101 -3.00 -18.33 -2.44
N SER A 102 -3.66 -18.78 -3.52
CA SER A 102 -5.12 -18.99 -3.58
C SER A 102 -5.97 -17.71 -3.52
N PHE A 103 -5.38 -16.53 -3.63
CA PHE A 103 -6.16 -15.33 -3.89
C PHE A 103 -6.83 -15.39 -5.26
N SER A 104 -8.08 -14.97 -5.33
CA SER A 104 -8.75 -14.76 -6.62
C SER A 104 -8.51 -13.32 -7.07
N LEU A 105 -7.79 -13.15 -8.18
CA LEU A 105 -7.68 -11.83 -8.81
C LEU A 105 -9.04 -11.42 -9.37
N HIS A 106 -9.56 -10.27 -8.94
CA HIS A 106 -10.72 -9.66 -9.57
C HIS A 106 -10.30 -8.74 -10.71
N ASN A 107 -9.37 -7.81 -10.44
CA ASN A 107 -8.88 -6.86 -11.44
C ASN A 107 -7.53 -6.25 -11.04
N VAL A 108 -6.88 -5.60 -12.00
CA VAL A 108 -5.79 -4.65 -11.77
C VAL A 108 -6.38 -3.26 -11.93
N LEU A 109 -6.46 -2.52 -10.82
CA LEU A 109 -6.92 -1.15 -10.80
C LEU A 109 -5.76 -0.23 -11.18
N ILE A 110 -6.08 0.91 -11.79
CA ILE A 110 -5.10 1.90 -12.23
C ILE A 110 -5.37 3.21 -11.49
N TRP A 111 -4.41 3.62 -10.67
CA TRP A 111 -4.38 4.97 -10.14
C TRP A 111 -3.66 5.88 -11.13
N GLU A 112 -4.40 6.73 -11.79
CA GLU A 112 -3.88 7.78 -12.66
C GLU A 112 -3.52 9.01 -11.84
N LYS A 113 -2.29 9.49 -11.98
CA LYS A 113 -1.73 10.64 -11.27
C LYS A 113 -1.87 11.91 -12.09
N ASN A 114 -2.00 13.04 -11.42
CA ASN A 114 -1.98 14.37 -12.06
C ASN A 114 -0.59 14.85 -12.51
N ASN A 115 0.45 14.07 -12.23
CA ASN A 115 1.83 14.37 -12.63
C ASN A 115 2.47 13.17 -13.34
N CYS A 116 3.47 13.45 -14.15
CA CYS A 116 4.22 12.45 -14.90
C CYS A 116 5.67 12.41 -14.42
N THR A 117 6.25 11.22 -14.41
CA THR A 117 7.70 11.06 -14.28
C THR A 117 8.29 11.06 -15.68
N PRO A 118 9.19 12.03 -16.01
CA PRO A 118 9.85 12.08 -17.30
C PRO A 118 10.56 10.78 -17.62
N ASN A 119 10.42 10.30 -18.86
CA ASN A 119 11.05 9.09 -19.33
C ASN A 119 11.54 9.28 -20.77
N ARG A 120 12.46 8.43 -21.18
CA ARG A 120 12.97 8.36 -22.55
C ARG A 120 11.91 7.80 -23.53
N TRP A 121 10.92 7.08 -23.01
CA TRP A 121 9.85 6.44 -23.75
C TRP A 121 8.51 7.10 -23.38
N TYR A 122 7.54 6.30 -22.91
CA TYR A 122 6.30 6.84 -22.38
C TYR A 122 6.50 7.40 -20.98
N MET A 123 5.98 8.60 -20.71
CA MET A 123 5.97 9.19 -19.38
C MET A 123 5.06 8.38 -18.45
N LYS A 124 5.56 8.11 -17.25
CA LYS A 124 4.81 7.32 -16.26
C LYS A 124 3.93 8.24 -15.44
N ASN A 125 2.62 8.08 -15.58
CA ASN A 125 1.61 8.83 -14.83
C ASN A 125 0.66 7.94 -14.05
N CYS A 126 0.94 6.64 -13.91
CA CYS A 126 0.07 5.72 -13.18
C CYS A 126 0.84 4.73 -12.31
N GLU A 127 0.14 4.19 -11.32
CA GLU A 127 0.49 3.00 -10.55
C GLU A 127 -0.63 1.97 -10.62
N TYR A 128 -0.30 0.73 -10.30
CA TYR A 128 -1.20 -0.41 -10.36
C TYR A 128 -1.57 -0.86 -8.95
N VAL A 129 -2.79 -1.35 -8.82
CA VAL A 129 -3.27 -1.94 -7.56
C VAL A 129 -3.94 -3.26 -7.87
N LEU A 130 -3.40 -4.36 -7.34
CA LEU A 130 -4.07 -5.64 -7.43
C LEU A 130 -5.29 -5.60 -6.52
N PHE A 131 -6.47 -5.82 -7.08
CA PHE A 131 -7.69 -6.02 -6.33
C PHE A 131 -7.98 -7.51 -6.23
N LEU A 132 -7.65 -8.06 -5.08
CA LEU A 132 -7.72 -9.48 -4.76
C LEU A 132 -8.88 -9.76 -3.81
N ARG A 133 -9.33 -11.02 -3.82
CA ARG A 133 -10.37 -11.51 -2.91
C ARG A 133 -10.01 -12.88 -2.36
N LYS A 134 -10.45 -13.15 -1.13
CA LYS A 134 -10.41 -14.49 -0.54
C LYS A 134 -11.78 -15.13 -0.64
N GLY A 135 -11.85 -16.29 -1.29
CA GLY A 135 -13.11 -17.04 -1.46
C GLY A 135 -14.20 -16.25 -2.21
N ARG A 136 -15.47 -16.49 -1.84
CA ARG A 136 -16.64 -15.79 -2.40
C ARG A 136 -16.79 -14.42 -1.72
N ALA A 137 -16.09 -13.43 -2.23
CA ALA A 137 -16.06 -12.10 -1.63
C ALA A 137 -17.40 -11.36 -1.75
N LYS A 138 -17.62 -10.46 -0.77
CA LYS A 138 -18.72 -9.49 -0.77
C LYS A 138 -18.62 -8.57 -1.99
N LYS A 139 -19.71 -7.93 -2.36
CA LYS A 139 -19.70 -6.81 -3.31
C LYS A 139 -18.98 -5.62 -2.67
N ILE A 140 -18.33 -4.80 -3.48
CA ILE A 140 -17.86 -3.49 -3.02
C ILE A 140 -19.07 -2.58 -2.74
N ASN A 141 -18.91 -1.64 -1.81
CA ASN A 141 -20.00 -0.76 -1.38
C ASN A 141 -20.50 0.15 -2.51
N ASN A 142 -19.57 0.70 -3.33
CA ASN A 142 -19.94 1.47 -4.52
C ASN A 142 -19.65 0.67 -5.79
N VAL A 143 -20.61 -0.10 -6.25
CA VAL A 143 -20.52 -0.92 -7.48
C VAL A 143 -20.37 -0.12 -8.78
N GLY A 144 -20.55 1.22 -8.72
CA GLY A 144 -20.25 2.13 -9.82
C GLY A 144 -18.79 2.56 -9.94
N SER A 145 -17.93 2.14 -9.01
CA SER A 145 -16.49 2.47 -9.03
C SER A 145 -15.81 1.88 -10.26
N LYS A 146 -15.01 2.71 -10.94
CA LYS A 146 -14.29 2.33 -12.16
C LYS A 146 -12.94 1.73 -11.83
N THR A 147 -12.38 0.97 -12.77
CA THR A 147 -11.03 0.37 -12.62
C THR A 147 -9.90 1.38 -12.83
N VAL A 148 -10.14 2.45 -13.57
CA VAL A 148 -9.23 3.59 -13.72
C VAL A 148 -9.82 4.77 -12.95
N HIS A 149 -9.05 5.33 -12.02
CA HIS A 149 -9.48 6.46 -11.19
C HIS A 149 -8.34 7.45 -11.00
N GLN A 150 -8.69 8.70 -10.85
CA GLN A 150 -7.77 9.82 -10.76
C GLN A 150 -7.74 10.33 -9.33
N PHE A 151 -6.54 10.40 -8.77
CA PHE A 151 -6.26 11.07 -7.50
C PHE A 151 -4.96 11.84 -7.62
N ASN A 152 -4.92 13.02 -7.04
CA ASN A 152 -3.71 13.83 -7.06
C ASN A 152 -2.58 13.18 -6.30
N ASN A 153 -1.41 13.10 -6.92
CA ASN A 153 -0.21 12.66 -6.22
C ASN A 153 0.28 13.76 -5.26
N ILE A 154 0.87 13.35 -4.16
CA ILE A 154 1.51 14.27 -3.23
C ILE A 154 2.78 14.82 -3.90
N VAL A 155 2.86 16.14 -4.03
CA VAL A 155 4.02 16.84 -4.62
C VAL A 155 4.60 17.78 -3.56
N GLY A 156 5.91 17.78 -3.38
CA GLY A 156 6.57 18.65 -2.41
C GLY A 156 6.83 17.96 -1.06
N ASN A 157 6.21 18.44 0.00
CA ASN A 157 6.50 18.05 1.38
C ASN A 157 6.00 16.64 1.76
N LYS A 158 6.58 15.61 1.13
CA LYS A 158 6.31 14.21 1.50
C LYS A 158 6.99 13.86 2.82
N LEU A 159 6.26 13.19 3.69
CA LEU A 159 6.77 12.62 4.93
C LEU A 159 7.47 11.27 4.71
N HIS A 160 7.14 10.59 3.60
CA HIS A 160 7.76 9.37 3.14
C HIS A 160 7.98 9.44 1.62
N PRO A 161 9.08 8.92 1.06
CA PRO A 161 9.37 8.99 -0.39
C PRO A 161 8.25 8.43 -1.28
N THR A 162 7.60 7.38 -0.84
CA THR A 162 6.49 6.71 -1.53
C THR A 162 5.12 6.97 -0.91
N GLU A 163 4.98 8.05 -0.14
CA GLU A 163 3.72 8.40 0.52
C GLU A 163 2.55 8.44 -0.46
N LYS A 164 1.47 7.74 -0.10
CA LYS A 164 0.24 7.67 -0.89
C LYS A 164 -0.78 8.71 -0.41
N PRO A 165 -1.57 9.28 -1.34
CA PRO A 165 -2.65 10.20 -0.99
C PRO A 165 -3.69 9.53 -0.10
N VAL A 166 -4.12 10.22 0.96
CA VAL A 166 -5.10 9.70 1.91
C VAL A 166 -6.46 9.46 1.25
N ASP A 167 -6.88 10.33 0.35
CA ASP A 167 -8.13 10.23 -0.41
C ASP A 167 -8.19 8.98 -1.32
N LEU A 168 -7.08 8.61 -1.94
CA LEU A 168 -6.94 7.36 -2.69
C LEU A 168 -7.18 6.14 -1.77
N LEU A 169 -6.55 6.13 -0.60
CA LEU A 169 -6.68 5.03 0.36
C LEU A 169 -8.08 4.98 0.97
N GLN A 170 -8.69 6.14 1.25
CA GLN A 170 -10.09 6.22 1.67
C GLN A 170 -11.04 5.64 0.62
N PHE A 171 -10.78 5.86 -0.67
CA PHE A 171 -11.57 5.28 -1.74
C PHE A 171 -11.57 3.74 -1.70
N TYR A 172 -10.41 3.10 -1.49
CA TYR A 172 -10.33 1.64 -1.39
C TYR A 172 -10.99 1.13 -0.10
N ILE A 173 -10.70 1.77 1.03
CA ILE A 173 -11.25 1.39 2.33
C ILE A 173 -12.78 1.52 2.35
N ALA A 174 -13.31 2.63 1.87
CA ALA A 174 -14.77 2.85 1.81
C ALA A 174 -15.48 1.84 0.90
N ASN A 175 -14.83 1.42 -0.19
CA ASN A 175 -15.39 0.44 -1.11
C ASN A 175 -15.46 -0.98 -0.54
N SER A 176 -14.58 -1.35 0.38
CA SER A 176 -14.42 -2.76 0.78
C SER A 176 -14.54 -3.02 2.28
N SER A 177 -14.92 -2.00 3.05
CA SER A 177 -15.14 -2.13 4.49
C SER A 177 -16.30 -1.26 4.98
N ASN A 178 -16.74 -1.52 6.21
CA ASN A 178 -17.73 -0.75 6.93
C ASN A 178 -17.12 -0.16 8.20
N GLU A 179 -17.81 0.75 8.86
CA GLU A 179 -17.39 1.28 10.15
C GLU A 179 -17.21 0.15 11.17
N GLY A 180 -16.12 0.18 11.94
CA GLY A 180 -15.72 -0.86 12.89
C GLY A 180 -15.03 -2.08 12.27
N ASP A 181 -14.92 -2.21 10.94
CA ASP A 181 -14.12 -3.26 10.31
C ASP A 181 -12.62 -2.98 10.54
N ILE A 182 -11.82 -4.05 10.67
CA ILE A 182 -10.37 -3.97 10.88
C ILE A 182 -9.64 -3.89 9.54
N VAL A 183 -8.93 -2.78 9.34
CA VAL A 183 -8.04 -2.55 8.19
C VAL A 183 -6.59 -2.81 8.59
N LEU A 184 -5.89 -3.64 7.84
CA LEU A 184 -4.46 -3.92 8.05
C LEU A 184 -3.61 -3.28 6.94
N ASP A 185 -2.51 -2.66 7.35
CA ASP A 185 -1.37 -2.30 6.48
C ASP A 185 -0.07 -2.80 7.12
N PRO A 186 0.51 -3.93 6.64
CA PRO A 186 1.75 -4.47 7.19
C PRO A 186 3.01 -3.70 6.78
N PHE A 187 2.87 -2.67 5.93
CA PHE A 187 3.96 -1.80 5.45
C PHE A 187 3.53 -0.34 5.49
N MET A 188 3.04 0.12 6.67
CA MET A 188 2.30 1.38 6.76
C MET A 188 3.11 2.65 6.48
N GLY A 189 4.45 2.58 6.47
CA GLY A 189 5.33 3.72 6.23
C GLY A 189 4.99 4.91 7.12
N SER A 190 4.66 6.05 6.52
CA SER A 190 4.23 7.27 7.25
C SER A 190 2.76 7.26 7.71
N GLY A 191 2.04 6.14 7.59
CA GLY A 191 0.71 5.93 8.17
C GLY A 191 -0.48 6.48 7.37
N SER A 192 -0.34 6.71 6.06
CA SER A 192 -1.45 7.23 5.25
C SER A 192 -2.69 6.33 5.27
N THR A 193 -2.50 5.00 5.26
CA THR A 193 -3.60 4.03 5.37
C THR A 193 -4.30 4.13 6.72
N GLY A 194 -3.54 4.29 7.81
CA GLY A 194 -4.10 4.47 9.16
C GLY A 194 -4.91 5.75 9.30
N VAL A 195 -4.42 6.86 8.74
CA VAL A 195 -5.17 8.12 8.68
C VAL A 195 -6.48 7.93 7.89
N ALA A 196 -6.42 7.26 6.74
CA ALA A 196 -7.59 6.98 5.91
C ALA A 196 -8.61 6.09 6.64
N ALA A 197 -8.17 5.03 7.30
CA ALA A 197 -9.01 4.12 8.07
C ALA A 197 -9.71 4.85 9.22
N LYS A 198 -8.97 5.63 10.00
CA LYS A 198 -9.50 6.39 11.13
C LYS A 198 -10.51 7.45 10.70
N ASN A 199 -10.24 8.20 9.60
CA ASN A 199 -11.19 9.16 9.02
C ASN A 199 -12.54 8.53 8.66
N LEU A 200 -12.55 7.25 8.38
CA LEU A 200 -13.74 6.50 7.99
C LEU A 200 -14.36 5.69 9.14
N GLY A 201 -13.85 5.81 10.37
CA GLY A 201 -14.33 5.07 11.54
C GLY A 201 -14.00 3.58 11.53
N ARG A 202 -12.93 3.17 10.85
CA ARG A 202 -12.43 1.78 10.84
C ARG A 202 -11.41 1.59 11.94
N ASP A 203 -11.33 0.36 12.45
CA ASP A 203 -10.20 -0.06 13.26
C ASP A 203 -8.97 -0.25 12.37
N PHE A 204 -7.79 0.02 12.89
CA PHE A 204 -6.56 -0.03 12.09
C PHE A 204 -5.45 -0.80 12.81
N ILE A 205 -4.82 -1.70 12.07
CA ILE A 205 -3.58 -2.34 12.48
C ILE A 205 -2.50 -1.92 11.46
N GLY A 206 -1.43 -1.29 11.97
CA GLY A 206 -0.31 -0.84 11.14
C GLY A 206 1.01 -1.38 11.65
N ILE A 207 1.86 -1.85 10.74
CA ILE A 207 3.19 -2.37 11.07
C ILE A 207 4.23 -1.58 10.27
N GLU A 208 5.32 -1.18 10.91
CA GLU A 208 6.43 -0.47 10.28
C GLU A 208 7.74 -0.83 10.96
N LEU A 209 8.72 -1.25 10.17
CA LEU A 209 10.03 -1.66 10.67
C LEU A 209 10.89 -0.45 11.05
N ASP A 210 10.89 0.61 10.20
CA ASP A 210 11.70 1.81 10.43
C ASP A 210 11.14 2.65 11.57
N LYS A 211 11.97 2.87 12.59
CA LYS A 211 11.62 3.62 13.79
C LYS A 211 11.18 5.07 13.51
N ASN A 212 11.75 5.71 12.50
CA ASN A 212 11.45 7.11 12.19
C ASN A 212 10.09 7.21 11.49
N TYR A 213 9.83 6.34 10.50
CA TYR A 213 8.53 6.27 9.83
C TYR A 213 7.44 5.82 10.80
N PHE A 214 7.72 4.88 11.69
CA PHE A 214 6.79 4.49 12.74
C PHE A 214 6.35 5.68 13.61
N LYS A 215 7.30 6.50 14.08
CA LYS A 215 6.98 7.70 14.87
C LYS A 215 6.14 8.72 14.10
N ILE A 216 6.45 8.90 12.81
CA ILE A 216 5.68 9.79 11.93
C ILE A 216 4.24 9.26 11.81
N ALA A 217 4.07 7.97 11.53
CA ALA A 217 2.76 7.32 11.43
C ALA A 217 1.96 7.46 12.72
N GLN A 218 2.58 7.14 13.86
CA GLN A 218 1.96 7.24 15.18
C GLN A 218 1.42 8.66 15.44
N LYS A 219 2.24 9.69 15.18
CA LYS A 219 1.83 11.08 15.33
C LYS A 219 0.66 11.42 14.40
N ARG A 220 0.77 11.16 13.11
CA ARG A 220 -0.27 11.49 12.11
C ARG A 220 -1.61 10.83 12.43
N ILE A 221 -1.59 9.55 12.77
CA ILE A 221 -2.81 8.81 13.09
C ILE A 221 -3.44 9.30 14.39
N SER A 222 -2.62 9.68 15.40
CA SER A 222 -3.14 10.23 16.65
C SER A 222 -3.81 11.60 16.48
N GLU A 223 -3.33 12.41 15.53
CA GLU A 223 -3.85 13.77 15.23
C GLU A 223 -5.18 13.77 14.47
N VAL A 224 -5.62 12.65 13.92
CA VAL A 224 -6.95 12.53 13.32
C VAL A 224 -8.00 12.65 14.43
N ASN A 225 -8.74 13.75 14.43
CA ASN A 225 -9.87 13.94 15.33
C ASN A 225 -11.07 13.09 14.87
N ASN A 226 -11.72 12.45 15.82
CA ASN A 226 -12.98 11.72 15.58
C ASN A 226 -14.14 12.71 15.45
#